data_a544ef350b7a684bcb300246007a2cc7
#
_entry.id   a544ef350b7a684bcb300246007a2cc7
#
_cell.length_a   1.000
_cell.length_b   1.000
_cell.length_c   1.000
_cell.angle_alpha   90.00
_cell.angle_beta   90.00
_cell.angle_gamma   90.00
#
_symmetry.space_group_name_H-M   'P 1'
#
loop_
_entity.id
_entity.type
_entity.pdbx_description
1 polymer ?
#
loop_
_entity_poly.entity_id
_entity_poly.type
_entity_poly.pdbx_seq_one_letter_code
_entity_poly.pdbx_strand_id
1 'polypeptide(L)'
;MATAPDEARFLDLLDGTRELAALPGEAARLGIGPERVGELLEELLACNALDDSAAHRPLLALPPEERARLAPDLAALSLARPGPGAAPAALLARREARVEVRGAGRVGAAVASLLAAAGVGRVRVRDAGRVRPEDASPAGLRPDDAGRLRTDAAKAAVRRAAPWRPDETAAAQGLPDLVVVAPRGLPDPEHGQALVQAGLPHLYAGVVETTGSVGPLVLPGSSPCGRCLSCRRAEEDPSWPLLLAQHCSGRAAPGACDATLAATVASTAALHALIYLDGAAPPSLGGWVDISMVDGSMRRRPLDPHPDCGCCWQPGAQ
;
A
#
# COMPACT_ATOMS: atom_id res chain seq x y z
N MET A 1 4.25 -14.06 -33.93
CA MET A 1 5.49 -14.66 -34.52
C MET A 1 5.18 -16.09 -34.90
N ALA A 2 5.51 -16.52 -36.13
CA ALA A 2 5.49 -17.92 -36.49
C ALA A 2 6.82 -18.53 -36.01
N THR A 3 6.78 -19.26 -34.92
CA THR A 3 7.95 -19.90 -34.30
C THR A 3 8.26 -21.19 -35.08
N ALA A 4 9.53 -21.45 -35.44
CA ALA A 4 9.92 -22.70 -36.01
C ALA A 4 9.65 -23.87 -35.03
N PRO A 5 9.34 -25.10 -35.50
CA PRO A 5 9.01 -26.21 -34.61
C PRO A 5 10.06 -26.49 -33.51
N ASP A 6 11.34 -26.28 -33.84
CA ASP A 6 12.44 -26.52 -32.89
C ASP A 6 12.58 -25.36 -31.88
N GLU A 7 12.28 -24.13 -32.28
CA GLU A 7 12.17 -23.01 -31.35
C GLU A 7 11.02 -23.20 -30.33
N ALA A 8 9.87 -23.72 -30.82
CA ALA A 8 8.76 -24.04 -29.91
C ALA A 8 9.18 -25.07 -28.83
N ARG A 9 9.90 -26.12 -29.26
CA ARG A 9 10.46 -27.12 -28.32
C ARG A 9 11.48 -26.51 -27.34
N PHE A 10 12.28 -25.54 -27.80
CA PHE A 10 13.19 -24.82 -26.92
C PHE A 10 12.44 -24.00 -25.88
N LEU A 11 11.34 -23.34 -26.27
CA LEU A 11 10.50 -22.59 -25.33
C LEU A 11 9.90 -23.49 -24.22
N ASP A 12 9.55 -24.73 -24.55
CA ASP A 12 9.06 -25.72 -23.57
C ASP A 12 10.13 -26.09 -22.52
N LEU A 13 11.43 -25.87 -22.83
CA LEU A 13 12.52 -26.10 -21.88
C LEU A 13 12.64 -24.96 -20.82
N LEU A 14 12.02 -23.82 -21.06
CA LEU A 14 12.02 -22.68 -20.15
C LEU A 14 10.98 -22.85 -19.01
N ASP A 15 10.84 -24.04 -18.49
CA ASP A 15 9.90 -24.44 -17.45
C ASP A 15 10.39 -24.15 -16.01
N GLY A 16 11.55 -23.52 -15.86
CA GLY A 16 12.17 -23.18 -14.57
C GLY A 16 12.92 -24.34 -13.91
N THR A 17 13.04 -25.51 -14.56
CA THR A 17 13.78 -26.66 -14.04
C THR A 17 15.26 -26.62 -14.40
N ARG A 18 15.65 -25.78 -15.37
CA ARG A 18 17.00 -25.66 -15.92
C ARG A 18 17.65 -24.34 -15.56
N GLU A 19 18.95 -24.38 -15.32
CA GLU A 19 19.76 -23.17 -15.18
C GLU A 19 20.05 -22.55 -16.54
N LEU A 20 20.14 -21.23 -16.58
CA LEU A 20 20.43 -20.47 -17.81
C LEU A 20 21.70 -20.98 -18.54
N ALA A 21 22.73 -21.37 -17.78
CA ALA A 21 23.98 -21.89 -18.31
C ALA A 21 23.83 -23.24 -19.05
N ALA A 22 22.78 -24.01 -18.77
CA ALA A 22 22.52 -25.31 -19.42
C ALA A 22 21.75 -25.17 -20.75
N LEU A 23 21.01 -24.07 -20.93
CA LEU A 23 20.10 -23.86 -22.09
C LEU A 23 20.81 -23.92 -23.45
N PRO A 24 22.02 -23.34 -23.64
CA PRO A 24 22.72 -23.47 -24.93
C PRO A 24 23.03 -24.91 -25.36
N GLY A 25 23.36 -25.77 -24.36
CA GLY A 25 23.62 -27.19 -24.63
C GLY A 25 22.37 -27.96 -25.04
N GLU A 26 21.23 -27.66 -24.41
CA GLU A 26 19.94 -28.23 -24.78
C GLU A 26 19.46 -27.75 -26.17
N ALA A 27 19.61 -26.44 -26.44
CA ALA A 27 19.27 -25.81 -27.71
C ALA A 27 20.08 -26.41 -28.88
N ALA A 28 21.37 -26.68 -28.65
CA ALA A 28 22.22 -27.32 -29.67
C ALA A 28 21.72 -28.71 -30.06
N ARG A 29 21.11 -29.47 -29.14
CA ARG A 29 20.48 -30.78 -29.47
C ARG A 29 19.22 -30.63 -30.33
N LEU A 30 18.60 -29.47 -30.32
CA LEU A 30 17.45 -29.10 -31.13
C LEU A 30 17.88 -28.42 -32.47
N GLY A 31 19.20 -28.29 -32.69
CA GLY A 31 19.73 -27.63 -33.90
C GLY A 31 19.71 -26.09 -33.83
N ILE A 32 19.51 -25.50 -32.67
CA ILE A 32 19.46 -24.05 -32.46
C ILE A 32 20.85 -23.55 -32.02
N GLY A 33 21.41 -22.62 -32.80
CA GLY A 33 22.71 -22.01 -32.48
C GLY A 33 22.68 -21.06 -31.29
N PRO A 34 23.84 -20.83 -30.62
CA PRO A 34 23.90 -20.01 -29.40
C PRO A 34 23.47 -18.55 -29.60
N GLU A 35 23.74 -17.98 -30.80
CA GLU A 35 23.31 -16.62 -31.16
C GLU A 35 21.77 -16.52 -31.14
N ARG A 36 21.11 -17.51 -31.78
CA ARG A 36 19.64 -17.53 -31.82
C ARG A 36 19.00 -17.76 -30.44
N VAL A 37 19.65 -18.55 -29.59
CA VAL A 37 19.24 -18.70 -28.18
C VAL A 37 19.27 -17.35 -27.47
N GLY A 38 20.36 -16.58 -27.66
CA GLY A 38 20.47 -15.22 -27.08
C GLY A 38 19.34 -14.30 -27.56
N GLU A 39 19.11 -14.25 -28.88
CA GLU A 39 18.01 -13.46 -29.47
C GLU A 39 16.63 -13.84 -28.90
N LEU A 40 16.31 -15.13 -28.82
CA LEU A 40 15.04 -15.62 -28.24
C LEU A 40 14.87 -15.22 -26.78
N LEU A 41 15.93 -15.35 -25.97
CA LEU A 41 15.89 -14.94 -24.57
C LEU A 41 15.71 -13.42 -24.44
N GLU A 42 16.39 -12.62 -25.26
CA GLU A 42 16.22 -11.15 -25.29
C GLU A 42 14.80 -10.74 -25.71
N GLU A 43 14.25 -11.39 -26.74
CA GLU A 43 12.87 -11.16 -27.18
C GLU A 43 11.87 -11.47 -26.06
N LEU A 44 12.05 -12.60 -25.36
CA LEU A 44 11.19 -13.00 -24.24
C LEU A 44 11.31 -12.07 -23.03
N LEU A 45 12.53 -11.62 -22.71
CA LEU A 45 12.77 -10.62 -21.68
C LEU A 45 12.10 -9.28 -22.01
N ALA A 46 12.22 -8.84 -23.26
CA ALA A 46 11.60 -7.60 -23.73
C ALA A 46 10.06 -7.63 -23.64
N CYS A 47 9.45 -8.83 -23.81
CA CYS A 47 8.01 -9.03 -23.64
C CYS A 47 7.58 -9.33 -22.20
N ASN A 48 8.48 -9.39 -21.22
CA ASN A 48 8.22 -9.88 -19.85
C ASN A 48 7.66 -11.30 -19.82
N ALA A 49 8.06 -12.16 -20.76
CA ALA A 49 7.62 -13.55 -20.85
C ALA A 49 8.55 -14.53 -20.09
N LEU A 50 9.64 -14.03 -19.50
CA LEU A 50 10.55 -14.81 -18.66
C LEU A 50 10.50 -14.33 -17.21
N ASP A 51 10.54 -15.29 -16.29
CA ASP A 51 10.70 -15.03 -14.86
C ASP A 51 11.85 -15.89 -14.29
N ASP A 52 12.41 -15.46 -13.15
CA ASP A 52 13.44 -16.20 -12.43
C ASP A 52 12.81 -17.18 -11.41
N SER A 53 12.85 -18.48 -11.73
CA SER A 53 12.33 -19.51 -10.83
C SER A 53 13.06 -19.55 -9.50
N ALA A 54 14.34 -19.15 -9.42
CA ALA A 54 15.10 -19.11 -8.19
C ALA A 54 14.58 -18.04 -7.23
N ALA A 55 14.08 -16.92 -7.75
CA ALA A 55 13.48 -15.86 -6.96
C ALA A 55 12.18 -16.30 -6.25
N HIS A 56 11.50 -17.33 -6.75
CA HIS A 56 10.30 -17.90 -6.14
C HIS A 56 10.59 -18.85 -4.97
N ARG A 57 11.82 -19.34 -4.82
CA ARG A 57 12.17 -20.34 -3.77
C ARG A 57 11.79 -19.90 -2.35
N PRO A 58 12.04 -18.65 -1.91
CA PRO A 58 11.63 -18.20 -0.58
C PRO A 58 10.12 -18.29 -0.35
N LEU A 59 9.31 -18.11 -1.40
CA LEU A 59 7.85 -18.20 -1.30
C LEU A 59 7.38 -19.64 -1.09
N LEU A 60 8.18 -20.65 -1.45
CA LEU A 60 7.86 -22.06 -1.22
C LEU A 60 7.88 -22.42 0.28
N ALA A 61 8.59 -21.65 1.10
CA ALA A 61 8.60 -21.82 2.56
C ALA A 61 7.32 -21.34 3.25
N LEU A 62 6.42 -20.63 2.53
CA LEU A 62 5.14 -20.18 3.06
C LEU A 62 4.17 -21.35 3.26
N PRO A 63 3.27 -21.26 4.28
CA PRO A 63 2.16 -22.19 4.40
C PRO A 63 1.39 -22.33 3.08
N PRO A 64 0.96 -23.55 2.71
CA PRO A 64 0.26 -23.77 1.43
C PRO A 64 -0.96 -22.86 1.23
N GLU A 65 -1.74 -22.62 2.28
CA GLU A 65 -2.93 -21.78 2.26
C GLU A 65 -2.57 -20.31 2.01
N GLU A 66 -1.49 -19.82 2.63
CA GLU A 66 -0.99 -18.47 2.42
C GLU A 66 -0.51 -18.31 0.97
N ARG A 67 0.26 -19.27 0.48
CA ARG A 67 0.76 -19.27 -0.90
C ARG A 67 -0.36 -19.31 -1.91
N ALA A 68 -1.37 -20.15 -1.71
CA ALA A 68 -2.55 -20.19 -2.57
C ALA A 68 -3.32 -18.88 -2.57
N ARG A 69 -3.47 -18.24 -1.39
CA ARG A 69 -4.14 -16.95 -1.24
C ARG A 69 -3.40 -15.81 -1.93
N LEU A 70 -2.07 -15.81 -1.91
CA LEU A 70 -1.22 -14.76 -2.50
C LEU A 70 -0.90 -15.01 -3.99
N ALA A 71 -1.25 -16.16 -4.54
CA ALA A 71 -0.96 -16.48 -5.94
C ALA A 71 -1.54 -15.47 -6.95
N PRO A 72 -2.80 -14.99 -6.81
CA PRO A 72 -3.33 -13.94 -7.69
C PRO A 72 -2.59 -12.59 -7.52
N ASP A 73 -2.17 -12.24 -6.29
CA ASP A 73 -1.40 -11.03 -6.02
C ASP A 73 -0.02 -11.11 -6.68
N LEU A 74 0.64 -12.26 -6.59
CA LEU A 74 1.92 -12.50 -7.25
C LEU A 74 1.81 -12.40 -8.78
N ALA A 75 0.76 -12.99 -9.37
CA ALA A 75 0.50 -12.88 -10.80
C ALA A 75 0.24 -11.43 -11.24
N ALA A 76 -0.53 -10.66 -10.45
CA ALA A 76 -0.75 -9.24 -10.72
C ALA A 76 0.55 -8.42 -10.60
N LEU A 77 1.40 -8.74 -9.62
CA LEU A 77 2.70 -8.10 -9.45
C LEU A 77 3.64 -8.38 -10.63
N SER A 78 3.63 -9.58 -11.22
CA SER A 78 4.47 -9.90 -12.38
C SER A 78 4.09 -9.08 -13.61
N LEU A 79 2.81 -8.72 -13.75
CA LEU A 79 2.35 -7.83 -14.80
C LEU A 79 2.67 -6.34 -14.51
N ALA A 80 2.56 -5.94 -13.26
CA ALA A 80 2.78 -4.54 -12.85
C ALA A 80 4.26 -4.18 -12.70
N ARG A 81 5.13 -5.17 -12.50
CA ARG A 81 6.57 -5.01 -12.25
C ARG A 81 7.35 -5.91 -13.19
N PRO A 82 7.68 -5.38 -14.37
CA PRO A 82 8.43 -6.13 -15.37
C PRO A 82 9.83 -6.48 -14.87
N GLY A 83 10.29 -7.67 -15.29
CA GLY A 83 11.62 -8.19 -15.04
C GLY A 83 11.64 -9.46 -14.19
N PRO A 84 12.60 -10.36 -14.50
CA PRO A 84 12.73 -11.64 -13.80
C PRO A 84 12.93 -11.47 -12.30
N GLY A 85 12.13 -12.15 -11.49
CA GLY A 85 12.21 -12.11 -10.04
C GLY A 85 11.64 -10.84 -9.36
N ALA A 86 11.18 -9.84 -10.12
CA ALA A 86 10.69 -8.58 -9.55
C ALA A 86 9.41 -8.77 -8.70
N ALA A 87 8.49 -9.61 -9.16
CA ALA A 87 7.24 -9.87 -8.43
C ALA A 87 7.47 -10.62 -7.11
N PRO A 88 8.22 -11.75 -7.07
CA PRO A 88 8.60 -12.39 -5.82
C PRO A 88 9.33 -11.45 -4.85
N ALA A 89 10.27 -10.65 -5.34
CA ALA A 89 11.01 -9.70 -4.52
C ALA A 89 10.09 -8.66 -3.87
N ALA A 90 9.14 -8.09 -4.64
CA ALA A 90 8.15 -7.15 -4.11
C ALA A 90 7.26 -7.82 -3.04
N LEU A 91 6.78 -9.04 -3.27
CA LEU A 91 5.96 -9.75 -2.29
C LEU A 91 6.74 -10.08 -1.01
N LEU A 92 8.02 -10.45 -1.12
CA LEU A 92 8.89 -10.67 0.03
C LEU A 92 9.17 -9.37 0.79
N ALA A 93 9.39 -8.25 0.09
CA ALA A 93 9.53 -6.93 0.71
C ALA A 93 8.26 -6.55 1.51
N ARG A 94 7.06 -6.79 0.97
CA ARG A 94 5.80 -6.60 1.70
C ARG A 94 5.76 -7.44 2.98
N ARG A 95 6.25 -8.68 2.95
CA ARG A 95 6.27 -9.57 4.12
C ARG A 95 7.18 -9.09 5.25
N GLU A 96 8.24 -8.38 4.93
CA GLU A 96 9.14 -7.79 5.92
C GLU A 96 8.64 -6.44 6.43
N ALA A 97 7.81 -5.76 5.63
CA ALA A 97 7.31 -4.43 5.93
C ALA A 97 6.44 -4.38 7.20
N ARG A 98 6.57 -3.25 7.89
CA ARG A 98 5.86 -2.88 9.11
C ARG A 98 4.99 -1.66 8.85
N VAL A 99 3.69 -1.81 8.94
CA VAL A 99 2.75 -0.71 8.78
C VAL A 99 2.01 -0.47 10.08
N GLU A 100 2.00 0.77 10.54
CA GLU A 100 1.16 1.21 11.66
C GLU A 100 -0.06 1.97 11.11
N VAL A 101 -1.26 1.55 11.47
CA VAL A 101 -2.50 2.26 11.13
C VAL A 101 -2.99 2.99 12.37
N ARG A 102 -3.08 4.32 12.30
CA ARG A 102 -3.60 5.19 13.36
C ARG A 102 -5.04 5.59 13.05
N GLY A 103 -5.95 5.09 13.89
CA GLY A 103 -7.39 5.13 13.69
C GLY A 103 -7.95 3.79 13.20
N ALA A 104 -9.00 3.31 13.85
CA ALA A 104 -9.65 2.03 13.56
C ALA A 104 -11.16 2.19 13.38
N GLY A 105 -11.58 3.27 12.72
CA GLY A 105 -12.93 3.43 12.20
C GLY A 105 -13.15 2.66 10.89
N ARG A 106 -14.20 3.00 10.14
CA ARG A 106 -14.55 2.38 8.84
C ARG A 106 -13.39 2.28 7.86
N VAL A 107 -12.58 3.35 7.75
CA VAL A 107 -11.45 3.40 6.84
C VAL A 107 -10.25 2.63 7.40
N GLY A 108 -9.77 2.99 8.59
CA GLY A 108 -8.50 2.47 9.11
C GLY A 108 -8.52 0.97 9.39
N ALA A 109 -9.61 0.43 9.94
CA ALA A 109 -9.72 -1.01 10.16
C ALA A 109 -9.76 -1.80 8.83
N ALA A 110 -10.40 -1.24 7.79
CA ALA A 110 -10.42 -1.84 6.46
C ALA A 110 -9.03 -1.78 5.80
N VAL A 111 -8.32 -0.63 5.88
CA VAL A 111 -6.92 -0.52 5.40
C VAL A 111 -6.04 -1.59 6.05
N ALA A 112 -6.12 -1.74 7.38
CA ALA A 112 -5.31 -2.73 8.10
C ALA A 112 -5.58 -4.16 7.62
N SER A 113 -6.85 -4.51 7.40
CA SER A 113 -7.24 -5.83 6.89
C SER A 113 -6.76 -6.06 5.45
N LEU A 114 -6.91 -5.06 4.58
CA LEU A 114 -6.49 -5.13 3.17
C LEU A 114 -4.96 -5.29 3.05
N LEU A 115 -4.19 -4.51 3.80
CA LEU A 115 -2.72 -4.63 3.83
C LEU A 115 -2.29 -6.01 4.31
N ALA A 116 -2.93 -6.54 5.36
CA ALA A 116 -2.64 -7.88 5.84
C ALA A 116 -2.98 -8.95 4.79
N ALA A 117 -4.12 -8.84 4.13
CA ALA A 117 -4.53 -9.74 3.05
C ALA A 117 -3.56 -9.72 1.87
N ALA A 118 -3.00 -8.54 1.53
CA ALA A 118 -2.05 -8.35 0.43
C ALA A 118 -0.60 -8.73 0.74
N GLY A 119 -0.35 -9.37 1.90
CA GLY A 119 0.97 -9.90 2.21
C GLY A 119 1.85 -9.01 3.10
N VAL A 120 1.40 -7.80 3.55
CA VAL A 120 2.23 -6.95 4.45
C VAL A 120 2.52 -7.68 5.76
N GLY A 121 3.78 -7.88 6.13
CA GLY A 121 4.23 -8.74 7.21
C GLY A 121 3.78 -8.35 8.60
N ARG A 122 3.75 -7.07 8.93
CA ARG A 122 3.34 -6.57 10.24
C ARG A 122 2.40 -5.39 10.06
N VAL A 123 1.15 -5.56 10.50
CA VAL A 123 0.14 -4.49 10.49
C VAL A 123 -0.32 -4.26 11.92
N ARG A 124 0.12 -3.15 12.49
CA ARG A 124 -0.25 -2.71 13.84
C ARG A 124 -1.34 -1.65 13.77
N VAL A 125 -2.35 -1.75 14.61
CA VAL A 125 -3.42 -0.75 14.69
C VAL A 125 -3.38 -0.04 16.04
N ARG A 126 -3.48 1.29 16.02
CA ARG A 126 -3.57 2.13 17.21
C ARG A 126 -4.86 2.95 17.19
N ASP A 127 -5.69 2.79 18.20
CA ASP A 127 -6.88 3.60 18.46
C ASP A 127 -7.22 3.49 19.95
N ALA A 128 -7.61 4.57 20.59
CA ALA A 128 -7.96 4.58 22.00
C ALA A 128 -9.46 4.37 22.26
N GLY A 129 -10.30 4.35 21.20
CA GLY A 129 -11.75 4.33 21.31
C GLY A 129 -12.34 2.93 21.38
N ARG A 130 -13.66 2.91 21.61
CA ARG A 130 -14.48 1.70 21.50
C ARG A 130 -15.23 1.68 20.17
N VAL A 131 -15.48 0.48 19.68
CA VAL A 131 -16.26 0.26 18.47
C VAL A 131 -17.71 0.71 18.71
N ARG A 132 -18.20 1.53 17.79
CA ARG A 132 -19.60 1.93 17.71
C ARG A 132 -20.27 1.19 16.57
N PRO A 133 -21.60 1.03 16.57
CA PRO A 133 -22.32 0.36 15.48
C PRO A 133 -21.97 0.95 14.09
N GLU A 134 -21.83 2.27 14.01
CA GLU A 134 -21.47 2.99 12.79
C GLU A 134 -20.03 2.76 12.30
N ASP A 135 -19.15 2.16 13.10
CA ASP A 135 -17.78 1.83 12.68
C ASP A 135 -17.70 0.54 11.82
N ALA A 136 -18.76 -0.25 11.79
CA ALA A 136 -18.78 -1.48 11.03
C ALA A 136 -18.62 -1.23 9.52
N SER A 137 -17.81 -2.07 8.87
CA SER A 137 -17.55 -2.02 7.43
C SER A 137 -17.19 -3.40 6.88
N PRO A 138 -17.47 -3.69 5.59
CA PRO A 138 -17.29 -5.04 5.04
C PRO A 138 -15.89 -5.62 5.19
N ALA A 139 -14.85 -4.81 4.99
CA ALA A 139 -13.45 -5.24 5.09
C ALA A 139 -12.82 -4.98 6.47
N GLY A 140 -13.54 -4.37 7.40
CA GLY A 140 -13.01 -3.93 8.69
C GLY A 140 -13.70 -4.57 9.89
N LEU A 141 -14.24 -3.72 10.76
CA LEU A 141 -14.95 -4.11 11.97
C LEU A 141 -16.31 -4.70 11.65
N ARG A 142 -16.75 -5.65 12.46
CA ARG A 142 -18.05 -6.29 12.34
C ARG A 142 -19.09 -5.61 13.24
N PRO A 143 -20.40 -5.72 12.96
CA PRO A 143 -21.44 -5.24 13.88
C PRO A 143 -21.31 -5.81 15.30
N ASP A 144 -20.93 -7.10 15.42
CA ASP A 144 -20.74 -7.81 16.69
C ASP A 144 -19.53 -7.33 17.50
N ASP A 145 -18.66 -6.50 16.92
CA ASP A 145 -17.53 -5.89 17.62
C ASP A 145 -17.95 -4.67 18.48
N ALA A 146 -19.20 -4.21 18.40
CA ALA A 146 -19.69 -3.04 19.12
C ALA A 146 -19.39 -3.13 20.63
N GLY A 147 -18.86 -2.05 21.20
CA GLY A 147 -18.44 -1.95 22.62
C GLY A 147 -17.03 -2.44 22.92
N ARG A 148 -16.41 -3.27 22.07
CA ARG A 148 -15.00 -3.70 22.23
C ARG A 148 -14.03 -2.53 22.03
N LEU A 149 -12.79 -2.67 22.51
CA LEU A 149 -11.73 -1.74 22.12
C LEU A 149 -11.49 -1.85 20.60
N ARG A 150 -11.39 -0.70 19.93
CA ARG A 150 -11.16 -0.68 18.46
C ARG A 150 -9.86 -1.36 18.07
N THR A 151 -8.81 -1.21 18.87
CA THR A 151 -7.54 -1.94 18.66
C THR A 151 -7.73 -3.43 18.64
N ASP A 152 -8.50 -4.00 19.58
CA ASP A 152 -8.69 -5.46 19.67
C ASP A 152 -9.57 -5.99 18.54
N ALA A 153 -10.63 -5.25 18.22
CA ALA A 153 -11.51 -5.58 17.09
C ALA A 153 -10.76 -5.50 15.75
N ALA A 154 -9.91 -4.48 15.56
CA ALA A 154 -9.09 -4.34 14.36
C ALA A 154 -8.01 -5.43 14.26
N LYS A 155 -7.36 -5.83 15.36
CA LYS A 155 -6.48 -7.01 15.39
C LYS A 155 -7.23 -8.27 14.97
N ALA A 156 -8.46 -8.46 15.46
CA ALA A 156 -9.28 -9.60 15.03
C ALA A 156 -9.62 -9.53 13.53
N ALA A 157 -9.87 -8.34 12.96
CA ALA A 157 -10.08 -8.14 11.54
C ALA A 157 -8.83 -8.49 10.71
N VAL A 158 -7.65 -8.05 11.13
CA VAL A 158 -6.35 -8.39 10.52
C VAL A 158 -6.11 -9.90 10.54
N ARG A 159 -6.37 -10.57 11.68
CA ARG A 159 -6.27 -12.05 11.77
C ARG A 159 -7.23 -12.79 10.86
N ARG A 160 -8.43 -12.28 10.67
CA ARG A 160 -9.38 -12.88 9.72
C ARG A 160 -8.91 -12.74 8.28
N ALA A 161 -8.27 -11.62 7.95
CA ALA A 161 -7.74 -11.37 6.61
C ALA A 161 -6.47 -12.19 6.31
N ALA A 162 -5.66 -12.51 7.34
CA ALA A 162 -4.41 -13.26 7.22
C ALA A 162 -4.22 -14.22 8.41
N PRO A 163 -4.99 -15.32 8.49
CA PRO A 163 -5.01 -16.23 9.66
C PRO A 163 -3.72 -17.02 9.88
N TRP A 164 -2.88 -17.16 8.86
CA TRP A 164 -1.59 -17.85 8.90
C TRP A 164 -0.46 -17.02 9.52
N ARG A 165 -0.71 -15.78 9.87
CA ARG A 165 0.31 -14.92 10.46
C ARG A 165 0.49 -15.23 11.94
N PRO A 166 1.75 -15.28 12.41
CA PRO A 166 2.01 -15.35 13.83
C PRO A 166 1.43 -14.09 14.52
N ASP A 167 0.93 -14.28 15.74
CA ASP A 167 0.54 -13.15 16.57
C ASP A 167 1.73 -12.22 16.77
N GLU A 168 1.50 -10.92 16.69
CA GLU A 168 2.49 -9.93 17.08
C GLU A 168 2.82 -10.12 18.56
N THR A 169 3.91 -10.81 18.85
CA THR A 169 4.49 -10.76 20.16
C THR A 169 5.05 -9.36 20.40
N ALA A 170 4.95 -8.87 21.64
CA ALA A 170 5.42 -7.54 22.06
C ALA A 170 6.91 -7.26 21.76
N ALA A 171 7.66 -8.29 21.34
CA ALA A 171 9.08 -8.24 21.02
C ALA A 171 9.42 -7.72 19.62
N ALA A 172 8.47 -7.39 18.77
CA ALA A 172 8.74 -6.80 17.46
C ALA A 172 9.08 -5.31 17.60
N GLN A 173 10.24 -5.01 18.21
CA GLN A 173 10.79 -3.67 18.32
C GLN A 173 11.27 -3.19 16.95
N GLY A 174 10.89 -1.97 16.58
CA GLY A 174 11.32 -1.28 15.37
C GLY A 174 10.30 -0.23 14.94
N LEU A 175 10.79 0.80 14.27
CA LEU A 175 9.94 1.83 13.69
C LEU A 175 9.14 1.24 12.53
N PRO A 176 7.91 1.74 12.27
CA PRO A 176 7.17 1.36 11.08
C PRO A 176 7.83 1.94 9.82
N ASP A 177 7.77 1.19 8.72
CA ASP A 177 8.21 1.64 7.40
C ASP A 177 7.20 2.63 6.80
N LEU A 178 5.93 2.52 7.24
CA LEU A 178 4.85 3.42 6.85
C LEU A 178 3.82 3.54 7.98
N VAL A 179 3.35 4.77 8.23
CA VAL A 179 2.18 5.04 9.08
C VAL A 179 1.00 5.43 8.21
N VAL A 180 -0.13 4.75 8.31
CA VAL A 180 -1.39 5.21 7.70
C VAL A 180 -2.20 5.95 8.75
N VAL A 181 -2.45 7.23 8.50
CA VAL A 181 -3.22 8.11 9.40
C VAL A 181 -4.65 8.15 8.89
N ALA A 182 -5.53 7.40 9.56
CA ALA A 182 -6.94 7.24 9.18
C ALA A 182 -7.88 7.58 10.35
N PRO A 183 -7.92 8.84 10.79
CA PRO A 183 -8.79 9.29 11.86
C PRO A 183 -10.26 9.29 11.40
N ARG A 184 -11.16 9.45 12.34
CA ARG A 184 -12.57 9.76 12.03
C ARG A 184 -12.70 11.25 11.78
N GLY A 185 -12.84 11.64 10.52
CA GLY A 185 -12.88 13.03 10.07
C GLY A 185 -11.49 13.58 9.70
N LEU A 186 -11.26 14.85 9.97
CA LEU A 186 -10.00 15.51 9.64
C LEU A 186 -8.85 15.03 10.54
N PRO A 187 -7.64 14.86 10.00
CA PRO A 187 -6.47 14.54 10.80
C PRO A 187 -6.04 15.72 11.65
N ASP A 188 -5.64 15.45 12.90
CA ASP A 188 -5.03 16.43 13.76
C ASP A 188 -3.63 16.82 13.22
N PRO A 189 -3.37 18.11 12.98
CA PRO A 189 -2.09 18.58 12.47
C PRO A 189 -0.89 18.26 13.36
N GLU A 190 -1.08 18.23 14.68
CA GLU A 190 -0.01 17.93 15.64
C GLU A 190 0.49 16.50 15.49
N HIS A 191 -0.42 15.56 15.25
CA HIS A 191 -0.06 14.17 14.97
C HIS A 191 0.78 14.03 13.69
N GLY A 192 0.44 14.78 12.65
CA GLY A 192 1.22 14.81 11.41
C GLY A 192 2.61 15.41 11.62
N GLN A 193 2.69 16.51 12.37
CA GLN A 193 3.97 17.16 12.67
C GLN A 193 4.89 16.25 13.48
N ALA A 194 4.36 15.51 14.46
CA ALA A 194 5.13 14.54 15.23
C ALA A 194 5.72 13.43 14.35
N LEU A 195 4.99 12.98 13.30
CA LEU A 195 5.49 11.99 12.34
C LEU A 195 6.62 12.57 11.46
N VAL A 196 6.48 13.81 11.01
CA VAL A 196 7.55 14.50 10.26
C VAL A 196 8.79 14.62 11.11
N GLN A 197 8.68 15.05 12.37
CA GLN A 197 9.80 15.17 13.30
C GLN A 197 10.47 13.83 13.62
N ALA A 198 9.69 12.75 13.67
CA ALA A 198 10.20 11.40 13.88
C ALA A 198 10.80 10.77 12.61
N GLY A 199 10.80 11.47 11.47
CA GLY A 199 11.30 10.94 10.20
C GLY A 199 10.48 9.78 9.64
N LEU A 200 9.19 9.65 10.04
CA LEU A 200 8.35 8.52 9.66
C LEU A 200 7.53 8.81 8.39
N PRO A 201 7.71 8.02 7.32
CA PRO A 201 6.83 8.07 6.16
C PRO A 201 5.38 7.84 6.57
N HIS A 202 4.45 8.64 6.04
CA HIS A 202 3.05 8.49 6.41
C HIS A 202 2.08 8.90 5.31
N LEU A 203 0.95 8.19 5.24
CA LEU A 203 -0.13 8.39 4.27
C LEU A 203 -1.42 8.76 5.01
N TYR A 204 -2.06 9.84 4.59
CA TYR A 204 -3.39 10.20 5.10
C TYR A 204 -4.50 9.51 4.31
N ALA A 205 -5.54 9.09 5.02
CA ALA A 205 -6.75 8.53 4.39
C ALA A 205 -7.98 8.82 5.27
N GLY A 206 -9.04 9.35 4.69
CA GLY A 206 -10.23 9.68 5.47
C GLY A 206 -11.43 10.07 4.62
N VAL A 207 -12.56 10.22 5.28
CA VAL A 207 -13.82 10.71 4.71
C VAL A 207 -14.28 11.91 5.50
N VAL A 208 -14.60 12.98 4.80
CA VAL A 208 -15.23 14.17 5.37
C VAL A 208 -16.50 14.42 4.56
N GLU A 209 -17.65 14.25 5.22
CA GLU A 209 -18.97 14.38 4.58
C GLU A 209 -19.13 13.50 3.35
N THR A 210 -19.19 14.08 2.16
CA THR A 210 -19.39 13.39 0.87
C THR A 210 -18.10 13.20 0.09
N THR A 211 -16.95 13.56 0.68
CA THR A 211 -15.66 13.50 0.01
C THR A 211 -14.71 12.57 0.77
N GLY A 212 -14.24 11.54 0.07
CA GLY A 212 -13.11 10.72 0.50
C GLY A 212 -11.80 11.35 0.04
N SER A 213 -10.73 11.18 0.82
CA SER A 213 -9.41 11.68 0.47
C SER A 213 -8.32 10.66 0.80
N VAL A 214 -7.39 10.46 -0.13
CA VAL A 214 -6.20 9.61 0.05
C VAL A 214 -4.96 10.41 -0.30
N GLY A 215 -4.11 10.62 0.67
CA GLY A 215 -2.91 11.47 0.57
C GLY A 215 -3.01 12.74 1.44
N PRO A 216 -1.91 13.50 1.49
CA PRO A 216 -0.63 13.19 0.86
C PRO A 216 0.08 11.96 1.47
N LEU A 217 0.88 11.27 0.66
CA LEU A 217 1.96 10.43 1.16
C LEU A 217 3.14 11.37 1.47
N VAL A 218 3.52 11.40 2.72
CA VAL A 218 4.56 12.28 3.22
C VAL A 218 5.85 11.50 3.43
N LEU A 219 6.90 11.90 2.74
CA LEU A 219 8.27 11.48 2.98
C LEU A 219 8.97 12.66 3.68
N PRO A 220 9.25 12.57 4.99
CA PRO A 220 9.80 13.69 5.75
C PRO A 220 11.07 14.28 5.12
N GLY A 221 11.09 15.60 4.95
CA GLY A 221 12.18 16.33 4.32
C GLY A 221 12.23 16.33 2.79
N SER A 222 11.43 15.49 2.10
CA SER A 222 11.49 15.33 0.64
C SER A 222 10.15 15.49 -0.09
N SER A 223 9.04 15.51 0.62
CA SER A 223 7.72 15.73 0.01
C SER A 223 6.87 16.69 0.85
N PRO A 224 5.84 17.33 0.23
CA PRO A 224 4.91 18.18 0.97
C PRO A 224 4.18 17.38 2.04
N CYS A 225 3.96 17.98 3.20
CA CYS A 225 3.33 17.35 4.34
C CYS A 225 1.87 17.79 4.55
N GLY A 226 1.19 17.23 5.57
CA GLY A 226 -0.17 17.61 5.94
C GLY A 226 -0.31 19.10 6.31
N ARG A 227 0.75 19.74 6.85
CA ARG A 227 0.75 21.17 7.12
C ARG A 227 0.80 22.00 5.83
N CYS A 228 1.54 21.57 4.80
CA CYS A 228 1.50 22.22 3.48
C CYS A 228 0.07 22.25 2.93
N LEU A 229 -0.64 21.12 3.02
CA LEU A 229 -2.05 21.02 2.64
C LEU A 229 -2.93 21.95 3.48
N SER A 230 -2.71 22.04 4.78
CA SER A 230 -3.48 22.92 5.68
C SER A 230 -3.24 24.40 5.38
N CYS A 231 -1.99 24.80 5.11
CA CYS A 231 -1.66 26.17 4.70
C CYS A 231 -2.37 26.53 3.39
N ARG A 232 -2.31 25.68 2.37
CA ARG A 232 -2.99 25.90 1.10
C ARG A 232 -4.51 26.02 1.26
N ARG A 233 -5.12 25.17 2.08
CA ARG A 233 -6.56 25.28 2.38
C ARG A 233 -6.92 26.56 3.11
N ALA A 234 -6.03 27.08 3.98
CA ALA A 234 -6.24 28.36 4.64
C ALA A 234 -6.12 29.57 3.69
N GLU A 235 -5.31 29.46 2.62
CA GLU A 235 -5.27 30.45 1.55
C GLU A 235 -6.56 30.46 0.71
N GLU A 236 -7.11 29.26 0.44
CA GLU A 236 -8.36 29.09 -0.32
C GLU A 236 -9.60 29.48 0.51
N ASP A 237 -9.60 29.14 1.81
CA ASP A 237 -10.66 29.45 2.76
C ASP A 237 -10.07 29.94 4.10
N PRO A 238 -10.13 31.25 4.39
CA PRO A 238 -9.65 31.81 5.65
C PRO A 238 -10.33 31.24 6.89
N SER A 239 -11.50 30.61 6.76
CA SER A 239 -12.19 29.94 7.89
C SER A 239 -11.59 28.57 8.24
N TRP A 240 -10.74 28.01 7.36
CA TRP A 240 -10.18 26.68 7.53
C TRP A 240 -9.52 26.42 8.89
N PRO A 241 -8.68 27.32 9.44
CA PRO A 241 -8.06 27.11 10.75
C PRO A 241 -9.10 26.97 11.88
N LEU A 242 -10.19 27.74 11.82
CA LEU A 242 -11.27 27.67 12.80
C LEU A 242 -12.05 26.37 12.69
N LEU A 243 -12.39 25.94 11.48
CA LEU A 243 -13.07 24.67 11.21
C LEU A 243 -12.24 23.49 11.69
N LEU A 244 -10.93 23.51 11.43
CA LEU A 244 -10.00 22.48 11.89
C LEU A 244 -9.92 22.44 13.42
N ALA A 245 -9.79 23.58 14.08
CA ALA A 245 -9.77 23.67 15.54
C ALA A 245 -11.08 23.16 16.17
N GLN A 246 -12.23 23.50 15.61
CA GLN A 246 -13.53 22.98 16.05
C GLN A 246 -13.59 21.46 15.92
N HIS A 247 -13.10 20.92 14.80
CA HIS A 247 -13.08 19.48 14.56
C HIS A 247 -12.18 18.74 15.55
N CYS A 248 -10.98 19.28 15.83
CA CYS A 248 -10.02 18.70 16.76
C CYS A 248 -10.44 18.85 18.24
N SER A 249 -11.42 19.71 18.57
CA SER A 249 -11.91 19.93 19.93
C SER A 249 -12.60 18.73 20.61
N GLY A 250 -12.78 17.62 19.87
CA GLY A 250 -13.43 16.39 20.36
C GLY A 250 -14.95 16.50 20.58
N ARG A 251 -15.55 17.66 20.30
CA ARG A 251 -17.00 17.92 20.42
C ARG A 251 -17.79 17.61 19.15
N ALA A 252 -17.11 17.23 18.07
CA ALA A 252 -17.77 16.92 16.82
C ALA A 252 -18.65 15.67 16.96
N ALA A 253 -19.89 15.76 16.49
CA ALA A 253 -20.76 14.60 16.28
C ALA A 253 -20.09 13.60 15.31
N PRO A 254 -20.51 12.33 15.29
CA PRO A 254 -20.04 11.39 14.27
C PRO A 254 -20.24 12.03 12.89
N GLY A 255 -19.15 12.31 12.18
CA GLY A 255 -19.22 12.89 10.84
C GLY A 255 -19.92 11.92 9.88
N ALA A 256 -20.56 12.48 8.85
CA ALA A 256 -21.07 11.68 7.75
C ALA A 256 -19.92 10.88 7.13
N CYS A 257 -20.14 9.58 6.96
CA CYS A 257 -19.16 8.66 6.38
C CYS A 257 -19.92 7.47 5.78
N ASP A 258 -20.25 7.58 4.50
CA ASP A 258 -20.90 6.49 3.78
C ASP A 258 -20.02 5.24 3.75
N ALA A 259 -20.64 4.07 3.84
CA ALA A 259 -19.93 2.79 3.93
C ALA A 259 -19.18 2.47 2.63
N THR A 260 -19.77 2.78 1.47
CA THR A 260 -19.18 2.53 0.15
C THR A 260 -18.00 3.47 -0.11
N LEU A 261 -18.19 4.77 0.21
CA LEU A 261 -17.12 5.76 0.11
C LEU A 261 -15.94 5.38 1.04
N ALA A 262 -16.22 4.97 2.28
CA ALA A 262 -15.19 4.54 3.22
C ALA A 262 -14.42 3.31 2.70
N ALA A 263 -15.11 2.34 2.10
CA ALA A 263 -14.48 1.16 1.49
C ALA A 263 -13.61 1.53 0.29
N THR A 264 -14.06 2.45 -0.57
CA THR A 264 -13.30 2.96 -1.70
C THR A 264 -12.03 3.68 -1.25
N VAL A 265 -12.15 4.57 -0.25
CA VAL A 265 -10.99 5.26 0.37
C VAL A 265 -10.03 4.24 0.95
N ALA A 266 -10.51 3.24 1.69
CA ALA A 266 -9.67 2.24 2.31
C ALA A 266 -8.92 1.39 1.27
N SER A 267 -9.59 0.98 0.20
CA SER A 267 -8.97 0.21 -0.90
C SER A 267 -7.92 1.04 -1.64
N THR A 268 -8.23 2.30 -1.95
CA THR A 268 -7.30 3.23 -2.60
C THR A 268 -6.08 3.51 -1.70
N ALA A 269 -6.29 3.75 -0.41
CA ALA A 269 -5.19 3.96 0.55
C ALA A 269 -4.31 2.72 0.69
N ALA A 270 -4.90 1.53 0.78
CA ALA A 270 -4.14 0.28 0.82
C ALA A 270 -3.32 0.08 -0.47
N LEU A 271 -3.90 0.35 -1.65
CA LEU A 271 -3.20 0.28 -2.92
C LEU A 271 -2.02 1.26 -2.98
N HIS A 272 -2.20 2.52 -2.57
CA HIS A 272 -1.12 3.51 -2.53
C HIS A 272 -0.02 3.12 -1.53
N ALA A 273 -0.38 2.58 -0.38
CA ALA A 273 0.57 2.06 0.59
C ALA A 273 1.38 0.89 0.01
N LEU A 274 0.75 -0.06 -0.69
CA LEU A 274 1.42 -1.18 -1.35
C LEU A 274 2.35 -0.71 -2.47
N ILE A 275 1.91 0.23 -3.33
CA ILE A 275 2.77 0.81 -4.38
C ILE A 275 4.03 1.41 -3.76
N TYR A 276 3.90 2.12 -2.64
CA TYR A 276 5.05 2.69 -1.91
C TYR A 276 5.96 1.60 -1.33
N LEU A 277 5.41 0.61 -0.65
CA LEU A 277 6.17 -0.51 -0.05
C LEU A 277 6.89 -1.35 -1.11
N ASP A 278 6.32 -1.42 -2.30
CA ASP A 278 6.94 -2.06 -3.46
C ASP A 278 8.03 -1.19 -4.11
N GLY A 279 8.32 0.01 -3.60
CA GLY A 279 9.38 0.90 -4.10
C GLY A 279 8.96 1.79 -5.27
N ALA A 280 7.66 1.99 -5.53
CA ALA A 280 7.17 2.92 -6.55
C ALA A 280 6.49 4.14 -5.94
N ALA A 281 6.30 5.20 -6.74
CA ALA A 281 5.66 6.44 -6.33
C ALA A 281 4.14 6.37 -6.60
N PRO A 282 3.28 6.31 -5.57
CA PRO A 282 1.84 6.35 -5.77
C PRO A 282 1.36 7.77 -6.11
N PRO A 283 0.15 7.93 -6.70
CA PRO A 283 -0.43 9.24 -6.99
C PRO A 283 -0.57 10.19 -5.79
N SER A 284 -0.56 9.65 -4.57
CA SER A 284 -0.57 10.43 -3.32
C SER A 284 0.79 11.04 -2.95
N LEU A 285 1.89 10.66 -3.60
CA LEU A 285 3.18 11.34 -3.43
C LEU A 285 3.16 12.65 -4.25
N GLY A 286 3.41 13.78 -3.59
CA GLY A 286 3.27 15.11 -4.20
C GLY A 286 1.82 15.46 -4.57
N GLY A 287 0.85 14.99 -3.79
CA GLY A 287 -0.57 15.28 -4.00
C GLY A 287 -1.50 14.43 -3.14
N TRP A 288 -2.78 14.52 -3.43
CA TRP A 288 -3.79 13.64 -2.86
C TRP A 288 -4.86 13.31 -3.91
N VAL A 289 -5.67 12.31 -3.63
CA VAL A 289 -6.80 11.91 -4.48
C VAL A 289 -8.10 12.18 -3.73
N ASP A 290 -8.93 13.04 -4.29
CA ASP A 290 -10.31 13.24 -3.85
C ASP A 290 -11.22 12.22 -4.52
N ILE A 291 -12.14 11.66 -3.76
CA ILE A 291 -13.13 10.67 -4.19
C ILE A 291 -14.51 11.23 -3.83
N SER A 292 -15.31 11.54 -4.83
CA SER A 292 -16.62 12.16 -4.66
C SER A 292 -17.72 11.10 -4.54
N MET A 293 -18.52 11.16 -3.48
CA MET A 293 -19.70 10.33 -3.33
C MET A 293 -20.83 10.77 -4.29
N VAL A 294 -20.81 12.04 -4.73
CA VAL A 294 -21.91 12.63 -5.52
C VAL A 294 -21.93 12.10 -6.94
N ASP A 295 -20.74 11.94 -7.55
CA ASP A 295 -20.60 11.52 -8.96
C ASP A 295 -19.65 10.35 -9.16
N GLY A 296 -19.08 9.80 -8.08
CA GLY A 296 -18.12 8.69 -8.14
C GLY A 296 -16.76 9.05 -8.72
N SER A 297 -16.51 10.35 -9.03
CA SER A 297 -15.25 10.75 -9.63
C SER A 297 -14.07 10.63 -8.67
N MET A 298 -12.90 10.27 -9.22
CA MET A 298 -11.62 10.28 -8.53
C MET A 298 -10.72 11.31 -9.21
N ARG A 299 -10.23 12.29 -8.44
CA ARG A 299 -9.43 13.39 -8.98
C ARG A 299 -8.14 13.57 -8.20
N ARG A 300 -7.00 13.42 -8.88
CA ARG A 300 -5.72 13.77 -8.29
C ARG A 300 -5.57 15.29 -8.19
N ARG A 301 -5.20 15.75 -7.00
CA ARG A 301 -4.83 17.14 -6.71
C ARG A 301 -3.33 17.22 -6.45
N PRO A 302 -2.58 18.00 -7.21
CA PRO A 302 -1.15 18.21 -6.93
C PRO A 302 -0.99 19.02 -5.64
N LEU A 303 0.09 18.76 -4.94
CA LEU A 303 0.50 19.50 -3.74
C LEU A 303 1.99 19.76 -3.82
N ASP A 304 2.37 21.02 -3.73
CA ASP A 304 3.75 21.46 -3.63
C ASP A 304 4.10 21.81 -2.18
N PRO A 305 5.38 21.77 -1.79
CA PRO A 305 5.82 22.29 -0.50
C PRO A 305 5.38 23.75 -0.32
N HIS A 306 4.76 24.06 0.83
CA HIS A 306 4.32 25.41 1.11
C HIS A 306 5.45 26.23 1.73
N PRO A 307 5.72 27.46 1.28
CA PRO A 307 6.85 28.27 1.78
C PRO A 307 6.80 28.50 3.29
N ASP A 308 5.61 28.70 3.86
CA ASP A 308 5.42 28.94 5.29
C ASP A 308 5.40 27.66 6.13
N CYS A 309 5.54 26.47 5.50
CA CYS A 309 5.53 25.21 6.22
C CYS A 309 6.89 24.83 6.81
N GLY A 310 7.97 25.00 6.05
CA GLY A 310 9.34 24.62 6.45
C GLY A 310 9.62 23.11 6.50
N CYS A 311 8.67 22.23 6.14
CA CYS A 311 8.86 20.77 6.23
C CYS A 311 9.88 20.20 5.24
N CYS A 312 10.12 20.89 4.13
CA CYS A 312 11.11 20.54 3.09
C CYS A 312 12.25 21.55 3.03
N TRP A 313 12.46 22.33 4.11
CA TRP A 313 13.55 23.30 4.15
C TRP A 313 14.90 22.58 4.20
N GLN A 314 15.71 22.80 3.18
CA GLN A 314 17.10 22.35 3.12
C GLN A 314 18.02 23.55 3.33
N PRO A 315 18.91 23.54 4.34
CA PRO A 315 19.92 24.60 4.48
C PRO A 315 20.79 24.62 3.23
N GLY A 316 20.73 25.72 2.45
CA GLY A 316 21.59 25.93 1.30
C GLY A 316 20.98 25.79 -0.10
N ALA A 317 19.68 25.55 -0.22
CA ALA A 317 18.97 25.68 -1.49
C ALA A 317 18.44 27.13 -1.65
N GLN A 318 19.31 28.06 -2.06
CA GLN A 318 18.98 29.39 -2.59
C GLN A 318 19.54 29.52 -4.00
#